data_22f2641d6636ee52dc247780cf7e4a21
#
_entry.id   22f2641d6636ee52dc247780cf7e4a21
#
_cell.length_a   1.000
_cell.length_b   1.000
_cell.length_c   1.000
_cell.angle_alpha   90.00
_cell.angle_beta   90.00
_cell.angle_gamma   90.00
#
_symmetry.space_group_name_H-M   'P 1'
#
loop_
_entity.id
_entity.type
_entity.pdbx_description
1 polymer ?
#
loop_
_entity_poly.entity_id
_entity_poly.type
_entity_poly.pdbx_seq_one_letter_code
_entity_poly.pdbx_strand_id
1 'polypeptide(L)'
;MKKYLNLSLLLLLSIFIFSCASKEKIIYYDNAGTNISNSVQKVNTRIQPDDLLMIIVSALDPNLAIPFNLTSTTAVTRGNEAGVGQQSQQLYLVDGNGNIEFPVIGQINVLNRTKEEVMNELRSKISVYINNPIINVRIMNFKVTVQGEVNKPGVHTITSERLTVAEALSLSGDLTIYGNRNNILIIREENGKRIAERIDITKTDFINSPFYYLKQNDIVYVEPNKTRVNSSAVGPNVSIIISIASLLITIATLIVRK
;
A
#
# COMPACT_ATOMS: atom_id res chain seq x y z
N MET A 1 -11.62 15.21 61.23
CA MET A 1 -10.49 14.84 60.36
C MET A 1 -10.82 13.72 59.36
N LYS A 2 -11.38 12.55 59.72
CA LYS A 2 -11.70 11.43 58.81
C LYS A 2 -12.64 11.80 57.65
N LYS A 3 -13.62 12.69 57.85
CA LYS A 3 -14.58 13.14 56.84
C LYS A 3 -13.94 13.95 55.70
N TYR A 4 -12.95 14.78 56.03
CA TYR A 4 -12.19 15.59 55.06
C TYR A 4 -11.16 14.73 54.29
N LEU A 5 -10.60 13.70 54.91
CA LEU A 5 -9.69 12.75 54.25
C LEU A 5 -10.42 11.95 53.19
N ASN A 6 -11.63 11.45 53.47
CA ASN A 6 -12.44 10.75 52.50
C ASN A 6 -12.89 11.62 51.33
N LEU A 7 -13.24 12.88 51.61
CA LEU A 7 -13.63 13.86 50.61
C LEU A 7 -12.45 14.20 49.68
N SER A 8 -11.25 14.38 50.23
CA SER A 8 -10.02 14.61 49.49
C SER A 8 -9.64 13.43 48.61
N LEU A 9 -9.80 12.20 49.12
CA LEU A 9 -9.54 10.96 48.33
C LEU A 9 -10.53 10.82 47.19
N LEU A 10 -11.80 11.16 47.38
CA LEU A 10 -12.84 11.12 46.35
C LEU A 10 -12.62 12.21 45.28
N LEU A 11 -12.15 13.39 45.67
CA LEU A 11 -11.77 14.46 44.76
C LEU A 11 -10.54 14.07 43.92
N LEU A 12 -9.53 13.43 44.53
CA LEU A 12 -8.34 12.97 43.84
C LEU A 12 -8.69 11.88 42.82
N LEU A 13 -9.59 10.96 43.17
CA LEU A 13 -10.06 9.90 42.27
C LEU A 13 -10.83 10.45 41.06
N SER A 14 -11.60 11.54 41.24
CA SER A 14 -12.37 12.16 40.15
C SER A 14 -11.49 12.82 39.09
N ILE A 15 -10.26 13.22 39.41
CA ILE A 15 -9.31 13.83 38.45
C ILE A 15 -8.78 12.83 37.45
N PHE A 16 -8.74 11.55 37.80
CA PHE A 16 -8.26 10.48 36.88
C PHE A 16 -9.27 10.04 35.83
N ILE A 17 -10.52 10.51 35.87
CA ILE A 17 -11.58 10.06 34.97
C ILE A 17 -11.65 10.88 33.64
N PHE A 18 -10.97 12.04 33.58
CA PHE A 18 -10.99 12.90 32.38
C PHE A 18 -9.86 12.54 31.39
N SER A 19 -9.93 11.37 30.77
CA SER A 19 -9.12 11.03 29.60
C SER A 19 -9.98 11.14 28.35
N CYS A 20 -10.16 12.35 27.82
CA CYS A 20 -10.83 12.55 26.54
C CYS A 20 -9.86 12.22 25.39
N ALA A 21 -10.18 11.22 24.57
CA ALA A 21 -9.54 11.04 23.29
C ALA A 21 -10.02 12.13 22.32
N SER A 22 -9.10 12.82 21.62
CA SER A 22 -9.46 13.80 20.59
C SER A 22 -9.98 13.10 19.36
N LYS A 23 -11.21 13.38 18.94
CA LYS A 23 -11.88 12.87 17.74
C LYS A 23 -11.07 13.20 16.47
N GLU A 24 -10.47 14.38 16.38
CA GLU A 24 -9.69 14.90 15.25
C GLU A 24 -8.50 13.99 14.84
N LYS A 25 -8.00 13.15 15.76
CA LYS A 25 -6.89 12.23 15.49
C LYS A 25 -7.32 10.91 14.86
N ILE A 26 -8.63 10.66 14.73
CA ILE A 26 -9.17 9.36 14.32
C ILE A 26 -9.92 9.47 12.99
N ILE A 27 -10.55 10.61 12.70
CA ILE A 27 -11.32 10.80 11.47
C ILE A 27 -10.41 11.13 10.30
N TYR A 28 -10.84 10.70 9.11
CA TYR A 28 -10.22 11.05 7.84
C TYR A 28 -10.83 12.32 7.28
N TYR A 29 -10.04 13.11 6.55
CA TYR A 29 -10.53 14.26 5.77
C TYR A 29 -11.32 15.28 6.61
N ASP A 30 -10.90 15.54 7.84
CA ASP A 30 -11.62 16.43 8.78
C ASP A 30 -11.88 17.84 8.22
N ASN A 31 -11.00 18.32 7.34
CA ASN A 31 -11.14 19.61 6.65
C ASN A 31 -11.71 19.49 5.22
N ALA A 32 -12.45 18.41 4.91
CA ALA A 32 -13.03 18.23 3.57
C ALA A 32 -13.94 19.41 3.19
N GLY A 33 -13.73 19.91 1.97
CA GLY A 33 -14.48 21.07 1.42
C GLY A 33 -13.69 22.38 1.39
N THR A 34 -12.52 22.48 2.00
CA THR A 34 -11.78 23.75 2.06
C THR A 34 -10.60 23.85 1.09
N ASN A 35 -9.92 22.75 0.72
CA ASN A 35 -8.62 22.82 0.01
C ASN A 35 -8.36 21.69 -1.01
N ILE A 36 -9.38 21.12 -1.61
CA ILE A 36 -9.17 20.12 -2.67
C ILE A 36 -8.92 20.84 -3.99
N SER A 37 -7.73 20.62 -4.59
CA SER A 37 -7.44 21.14 -5.93
C SER A 37 -8.39 20.53 -6.96
N ASN A 38 -8.92 21.38 -7.88
CA ASN A 38 -9.79 20.94 -8.97
C ASN A 38 -9.02 20.18 -10.08
N SER A 39 -7.69 20.12 -10.03
CA SER A 39 -6.86 19.42 -11.02
C SER A 39 -6.45 18.05 -10.50
N VAL A 40 -6.92 17.00 -11.17
CA VAL A 40 -6.45 15.63 -10.91
C VAL A 40 -5.08 15.45 -11.59
N GLN A 41 -4.05 15.10 -10.81
CA GLN A 41 -2.74 14.81 -11.37
C GLN A 41 -2.82 13.59 -12.32
N LYS A 42 -2.30 13.75 -13.53
CA LYS A 42 -2.15 12.62 -14.45
C LYS A 42 -1.00 11.74 -13.94
N VAL A 43 -1.34 10.52 -13.56
CA VAL A 43 -0.34 9.54 -13.11
C VAL A 43 0.32 8.93 -14.34
N ASN A 44 1.60 9.19 -14.51
CA ASN A 44 2.43 8.57 -15.55
C ASN A 44 3.35 7.57 -14.85
N THR A 45 2.87 6.32 -14.68
CA THR A 45 3.71 5.23 -14.20
C THR A 45 4.82 4.96 -15.22
N ARG A 46 6.08 4.91 -14.75
CA ARG A 46 7.25 4.61 -15.56
C ARG A 46 7.70 3.19 -15.30
N ILE A 47 8.08 2.50 -16.35
CA ILE A 47 8.56 1.13 -16.32
C ILE A 47 9.93 1.09 -15.63
N GLN A 48 10.11 0.11 -14.76
CA GLN A 48 11.30 -0.13 -13.95
C GLN A 48 11.90 -1.51 -14.25
N PRO A 49 13.18 -1.76 -13.90
CA PRO A 49 13.72 -3.11 -13.89
C PRO A 49 12.86 -4.04 -13.02
N ASP A 50 12.81 -5.32 -13.37
CA ASP A 50 11.96 -6.36 -12.75
C ASP A 50 10.45 -6.19 -12.97
N ASP A 51 9.99 -5.20 -13.74
CA ASP A 51 8.60 -5.15 -14.17
C ASP A 51 8.28 -6.31 -15.13
N LEU A 52 7.09 -6.87 -14.97
CA LEU A 52 6.52 -7.87 -15.87
C LEU A 52 5.49 -7.19 -16.77
N LEU A 53 5.82 -7.07 -18.04
CA LEU A 53 4.96 -6.44 -19.04
C LEU A 53 4.15 -7.49 -19.79
N MET A 54 2.86 -7.30 -19.86
CA MET A 54 2.00 -7.97 -20.84
C MET A 54 1.88 -7.07 -22.06
N ILE A 55 2.36 -7.54 -23.20
CA ILE A 55 2.29 -6.81 -24.48
C ILE A 55 1.48 -7.64 -25.45
N ILE A 56 0.39 -7.06 -25.96
CA ILE A 56 -0.49 -7.70 -26.93
C ILE A 56 -0.48 -6.87 -28.20
N VAL A 57 -0.16 -7.54 -29.32
CA VAL A 57 -0.28 -6.99 -30.67
C VAL A 57 -1.53 -7.58 -31.32
N SER A 58 -2.36 -6.72 -31.88
CA SER A 58 -3.55 -7.11 -32.63
C SER A 58 -3.55 -6.43 -34.01
N ALA A 59 -4.07 -7.11 -35.02
CA ALA A 59 -4.19 -6.62 -36.37
C ALA A 59 -5.57 -6.95 -36.96
N LEU A 60 -5.92 -6.31 -38.06
CA LEU A 60 -7.16 -6.63 -38.79
C LEU A 60 -7.20 -8.11 -39.26
N ASP A 61 -6.06 -8.64 -39.75
CA ASP A 61 -5.83 -10.05 -39.91
C ASP A 61 -5.07 -10.59 -38.69
N PRO A 62 -5.71 -11.41 -37.82
CA PRO A 62 -5.07 -11.94 -36.62
C PRO A 62 -3.81 -12.77 -36.88
N ASN A 63 -3.71 -13.41 -38.06
CA ASN A 63 -2.56 -14.27 -38.38
C ASN A 63 -1.27 -13.45 -38.49
N LEU A 64 -1.34 -12.21 -38.94
CA LEU A 64 -0.19 -11.32 -39.04
C LEU A 64 0.36 -10.93 -37.67
N ALA A 65 -0.47 -10.96 -36.64
CA ALA A 65 -0.07 -10.60 -35.27
C ALA A 65 0.58 -11.76 -34.50
N ILE A 66 0.37 -13.03 -34.93
CA ILE A 66 0.88 -14.22 -34.22
C ILE A 66 2.40 -14.14 -33.95
N PRO A 67 3.27 -13.78 -34.94
CA PRO A 67 4.72 -13.74 -34.72
C PRO A 67 5.18 -12.73 -33.66
N PHE A 68 4.36 -11.72 -33.32
CA PHE A 68 4.67 -10.65 -32.38
C PHE A 68 4.17 -10.96 -30.99
N ASN A 69 3.40 -12.02 -30.77
CA ASN A 69 2.82 -12.40 -29.49
C ASN A 69 3.52 -13.66 -28.95
N LEU A 70 4.21 -13.53 -27.84
CA LEU A 70 4.78 -14.70 -27.15
C LEU A 70 3.65 -15.51 -26.51
N THR A 71 3.51 -16.73 -26.93
CA THR A 71 2.56 -17.70 -26.39
C THR A 71 3.28 -18.95 -25.89
N SER A 72 2.90 -19.47 -24.73
CA SER A 72 3.32 -20.78 -24.26
C SER A 72 2.12 -21.73 -24.24
N THR A 73 2.31 -22.92 -24.72
CA THR A 73 1.34 -24.02 -24.61
C THR A 73 1.76 -24.88 -23.42
N THR A 74 0.94 -24.91 -22.36
CA THR A 74 1.14 -25.86 -21.27
C THR A 74 0.54 -27.19 -21.68
N ALA A 75 1.38 -28.20 -21.93
CA ALA A 75 0.87 -29.56 -22.15
C ALA A 75 0.23 -30.09 -20.88
N VAL A 76 -1.07 -30.32 -20.90
CA VAL A 76 -1.78 -30.99 -19.79
C VAL A 76 -1.80 -32.47 -20.08
N THR A 77 -0.93 -33.26 -19.45
CA THR A 77 -0.96 -34.72 -19.53
C THR A 77 -1.98 -35.22 -18.49
N ARG A 78 -3.14 -35.62 -18.95
CA ARG A 78 -4.14 -36.29 -18.14
C ARG A 78 -4.19 -37.78 -18.54
N GLY A 79 -3.40 -38.58 -17.82
CA GLY A 79 -3.25 -39.99 -18.21
C GLY A 79 -2.52 -40.17 -19.56
N ASN A 80 -2.90 -41.18 -20.36
CA ASN A 80 -2.30 -41.48 -21.64
C ASN A 80 -2.82 -40.63 -22.83
N GLU A 81 -3.63 -39.61 -22.58
CA GLU A 81 -4.15 -38.74 -23.64
C GLU A 81 -3.49 -37.35 -23.51
N ALA A 82 -2.83 -36.94 -24.62
CA ALA A 82 -2.30 -35.58 -24.74
C ALA A 82 -3.47 -34.63 -25.02
N GLY A 83 -3.91 -33.92 -23.98
CA GLY A 83 -4.89 -32.85 -24.14
C GLY A 83 -4.22 -31.60 -24.73
N VAL A 84 -4.94 -30.88 -25.60
CA VAL A 84 -4.51 -29.57 -26.10
C VAL A 84 -4.46 -28.63 -24.91
N GLY A 85 -3.24 -28.27 -24.49
CA GLY A 85 -3.03 -27.35 -23.35
C GLY A 85 -3.58 -25.96 -23.66
N GLN A 86 -3.99 -25.27 -22.61
CA GLN A 86 -4.44 -23.89 -22.74
C GLN A 86 -3.26 -23.00 -23.15
N GLN A 87 -3.40 -22.28 -24.24
CA GLN A 87 -2.41 -21.32 -24.71
C GLN A 87 -2.47 -20.10 -23.80
N SER A 88 -1.36 -19.81 -23.10
CA SER A 88 -1.23 -18.63 -22.25
C SER A 88 -0.23 -17.66 -22.86
N GLN A 89 -0.54 -16.37 -22.72
CA GLN A 89 0.37 -15.32 -23.16
C GLN A 89 1.54 -15.21 -22.19
N GLN A 90 2.76 -15.14 -22.71
CA GLN A 90 3.96 -14.92 -21.91
C GLN A 90 4.13 -13.44 -21.58
N LEU A 91 4.70 -13.18 -20.40
CA LEU A 91 5.04 -11.85 -19.95
C LEU A 91 6.50 -11.54 -20.31
N TYR A 92 6.79 -10.28 -20.57
CA TYR A 92 8.13 -9.77 -20.82
C TYR A 92 8.71 -9.27 -19.51
N LEU A 93 9.81 -9.86 -19.05
CA LEU A 93 10.57 -9.36 -17.92
C LEU A 93 11.48 -8.22 -18.38
N VAL A 94 11.40 -7.08 -17.71
CA VAL A 94 12.34 -5.97 -17.88
C VAL A 94 13.64 -6.32 -17.17
N ASP A 95 14.74 -6.41 -17.92
CA ASP A 95 16.05 -6.75 -17.37
C ASP A 95 16.65 -5.59 -16.51
N GLY A 96 17.80 -5.86 -15.85
CA GLY A 96 18.48 -4.88 -15.02
C GLY A 96 18.98 -3.63 -15.78
N ASN A 97 19.09 -3.70 -17.12
CA ASN A 97 19.44 -2.57 -17.98
C ASN A 97 18.20 -1.83 -18.52
N GLY A 98 17.00 -2.33 -18.19
CA GLY A 98 15.72 -1.78 -18.63
C GLY A 98 15.31 -2.19 -20.03
N ASN A 99 15.76 -3.34 -20.52
CA ASN A 99 15.42 -3.88 -21.84
C ASN A 99 14.43 -5.04 -21.73
N ILE A 100 13.68 -5.24 -22.80
CA ILE A 100 12.89 -6.45 -23.07
C ILE A 100 13.31 -7.05 -24.40
N GLU A 101 13.24 -8.38 -24.53
CA GLU A 101 13.42 -9.09 -25.81
C GLU A 101 12.05 -9.27 -26.47
N PHE A 102 11.81 -8.53 -27.56
CA PHE A 102 10.53 -8.55 -28.25
C PHE A 102 10.63 -9.34 -29.56
N PRO A 103 9.71 -10.28 -29.84
CA PRO A 103 9.76 -11.11 -31.03
C PRO A 103 9.84 -10.28 -32.33
N VAL A 104 10.61 -10.75 -33.32
CA VAL A 104 10.82 -10.11 -34.62
C VAL A 104 11.56 -8.77 -34.53
N ILE A 105 11.30 -7.95 -33.55
CA ILE A 105 11.88 -6.58 -33.38
C ILE A 105 13.24 -6.64 -32.67
N GLY A 106 13.47 -7.65 -31.80
CA GLY A 106 14.67 -7.75 -30.98
C GLY A 106 14.58 -6.95 -29.70
N GLN A 107 15.71 -6.52 -29.19
CA GLN A 107 15.83 -5.81 -27.93
C GLN A 107 15.27 -4.38 -28.00
N ILE A 108 14.46 -4.03 -26.99
CA ILE A 108 13.84 -2.70 -26.86
C ILE A 108 14.12 -2.18 -25.46
N ASN A 109 14.68 -0.97 -25.35
CA ASN A 109 14.84 -0.29 -24.07
C ASN A 109 13.53 0.37 -23.63
N VAL A 110 13.03 -0.01 -22.45
CA VAL A 110 11.77 0.49 -21.87
C VAL A 110 11.98 1.23 -20.55
N LEU A 111 13.23 1.33 -20.06
CA LEU A 111 13.58 1.94 -18.78
C LEU A 111 13.10 3.40 -18.69
N ASN A 112 12.45 3.74 -17.57
CA ASN A 112 11.92 5.08 -17.28
C ASN A 112 10.93 5.63 -18.32
N ARG A 113 10.42 4.78 -19.20
CA ARG A 113 9.42 5.15 -20.21
C ARG A 113 8.01 4.87 -19.69
N THR A 114 7.08 5.65 -20.18
CA THR A 114 5.65 5.38 -19.96
C THR A 114 5.17 4.29 -20.90
N LYS A 115 4.04 3.67 -20.57
CA LYS A 115 3.40 2.67 -21.44
C LYS A 115 3.09 3.25 -22.84
N GLU A 116 2.63 4.49 -22.87
CA GLU A 116 2.30 5.20 -24.12
C GLU A 116 3.52 5.37 -25.02
N GLU A 117 4.69 5.72 -24.43
CA GLU A 117 5.94 5.84 -25.17
C GLU A 117 6.38 4.51 -25.75
N VAL A 118 6.26 3.41 -24.98
CA VAL A 118 6.59 2.05 -25.44
C VAL A 118 5.59 1.59 -26.51
N MET A 119 4.29 1.81 -26.31
CA MET A 119 3.27 1.49 -27.33
C MET A 119 3.53 2.22 -28.65
N ASN A 120 3.92 3.50 -28.61
CA ASN A 120 4.19 4.27 -29.82
C ASN A 120 5.43 3.78 -30.55
N GLU A 121 6.51 3.45 -29.83
CA GLU A 121 7.70 2.86 -30.46
C GLU A 121 7.40 1.50 -31.08
N LEU A 122 6.74 0.60 -30.34
CA LEU A 122 6.33 -0.70 -30.87
C LEU A 122 5.46 -0.55 -32.11
N ARG A 123 4.47 0.37 -32.06
CA ARG A 123 3.60 0.64 -33.21
C ARG A 123 4.42 1.08 -34.42
N SER A 124 5.36 2.00 -34.25
CA SER A 124 6.23 2.46 -35.34
C SER A 124 7.05 1.33 -35.94
N LYS A 125 7.68 0.48 -35.11
CA LYS A 125 8.50 -0.65 -35.58
C LYS A 125 7.66 -1.75 -36.24
N ILE A 126 6.48 -2.06 -35.69
CA ILE A 126 5.61 -3.14 -36.20
C ILE A 126 4.84 -2.69 -37.46
N SER A 127 4.61 -1.39 -37.67
CA SER A 127 3.93 -0.85 -38.84
C SER A 127 4.61 -1.19 -40.15
N VAL A 128 5.90 -1.57 -40.13
CA VAL A 128 6.63 -2.08 -41.32
C VAL A 128 6.12 -3.45 -41.77
N TYR A 129 5.58 -4.22 -40.84
CA TYR A 129 5.11 -5.61 -41.07
C TYR A 129 3.58 -5.72 -41.14
N ILE A 130 2.89 -4.89 -40.33
CA ILE A 130 1.44 -4.91 -40.15
C ILE A 130 0.87 -3.52 -40.37
N ASN A 131 -0.12 -3.39 -41.24
CA ASN A 131 -0.82 -2.12 -41.41
C ASN A 131 -1.71 -1.82 -40.19
N ASN A 132 -1.52 -0.64 -39.58
CA ASN A 132 -2.28 -0.15 -38.43
C ASN A 132 -2.36 -1.16 -37.25
N PRO A 133 -1.22 -1.60 -36.66
CA PRO A 133 -1.23 -2.51 -35.53
C PRO A 133 -1.79 -1.84 -34.28
N ILE A 134 -2.59 -2.57 -33.52
CA ILE A 134 -3.08 -2.17 -32.20
C ILE A 134 -2.17 -2.80 -31.16
N ILE A 135 -1.55 -1.96 -30.32
CA ILE A 135 -0.63 -2.40 -29.28
C ILE A 135 -1.26 -2.09 -27.92
N ASN A 136 -1.26 -3.07 -27.02
CA ASN A 136 -1.66 -2.91 -25.64
C ASN A 136 -0.49 -3.30 -24.73
N VAL A 137 -0.12 -2.44 -23.78
CA VAL A 137 0.95 -2.67 -22.80
C VAL A 137 0.39 -2.51 -21.40
N ARG A 138 0.62 -3.52 -20.54
CA ARG A 138 0.23 -3.51 -19.12
C ARG A 138 1.36 -4.00 -18.25
N ILE A 139 1.53 -3.38 -17.07
CA ILE A 139 2.40 -3.87 -16.00
C ILE A 139 1.57 -4.86 -15.17
N MET A 140 2.05 -6.09 -15.03
CA MET A 140 1.30 -7.20 -14.41
C MET A 140 1.68 -7.44 -12.95
N ASN A 141 2.84 -6.98 -12.50
CA ASN A 141 3.35 -7.18 -11.15
C ASN A 141 3.37 -5.89 -10.32
N PHE A 142 2.49 -4.94 -10.61
CA PHE A 142 2.37 -3.73 -9.78
C PHE A 142 2.02 -4.14 -8.35
N LYS A 143 2.91 -3.84 -7.41
CA LYS A 143 2.75 -4.17 -6.00
C LYS A 143 3.21 -3.02 -5.10
N VAL A 144 2.58 -2.93 -3.94
CA VAL A 144 2.97 -2.04 -2.84
C VAL A 144 3.02 -2.84 -1.54
N THR A 145 3.81 -2.38 -0.60
CA THR A 145 3.92 -3.00 0.72
C THR A 145 3.27 -2.09 1.76
N VAL A 146 2.33 -2.61 2.54
CA VAL A 146 1.73 -1.88 3.67
C VAL A 146 2.12 -2.57 4.97
N GLN A 147 2.68 -1.80 5.90
CA GLN A 147 3.23 -2.29 7.17
C GLN A 147 2.78 -1.44 8.35
N GLY A 148 2.94 -1.99 9.57
CA GLY A 148 2.68 -1.31 10.82
C GLY A 148 1.26 -1.53 11.35
N GLU A 149 0.66 -0.52 11.94
CA GLU A 149 -0.64 -0.58 12.64
C GLU A 149 -1.83 -0.54 11.68
N VAL A 150 -1.92 -1.56 10.81
CA VAL A 150 -3.05 -1.86 9.91
C VAL A 150 -3.60 -3.25 10.25
N ASN A 151 -4.83 -3.55 9.82
CA ASN A 151 -5.46 -4.82 10.16
C ASN A 151 -4.85 -6.01 9.40
N LYS A 152 -4.36 -5.81 8.16
CA LYS A 152 -3.77 -6.85 7.29
C LYS A 152 -2.49 -6.33 6.64
N PRO A 153 -1.37 -6.25 7.39
CA PRO A 153 -0.11 -5.85 6.79
C PRO A 153 0.37 -6.90 5.78
N GLY A 154 1.03 -6.45 4.72
CA GLY A 154 1.53 -7.34 3.68
C GLY A 154 1.89 -6.65 2.38
N VAL A 155 2.25 -7.46 1.39
CA VAL A 155 2.46 -7.04 0.01
C VAL A 155 1.15 -7.22 -0.76
N HIS A 156 0.65 -6.15 -1.36
CA HIS A 156 -0.58 -6.14 -2.15
C HIS A 156 -0.26 -5.99 -3.63
N THR A 157 -0.66 -6.97 -4.43
CA THR A 157 -0.56 -6.88 -5.90
C THR A 157 -1.79 -6.20 -6.46
N ILE A 158 -1.57 -5.22 -7.34
CA ILE A 158 -2.58 -4.32 -7.87
C ILE A 158 -2.79 -4.60 -9.35
N THR A 159 -4.03 -4.75 -9.75
CA THR A 159 -4.42 -4.96 -11.15
C THR A 159 -4.80 -3.67 -11.87
N SER A 160 -5.05 -2.60 -11.12
CA SER A 160 -5.32 -1.27 -11.67
C SER A 160 -4.04 -0.55 -12.07
N GLU A 161 -4.16 0.43 -12.96
CA GLU A 161 -3.01 1.22 -13.43
C GLU A 161 -2.53 2.27 -12.44
N ARG A 162 -3.30 2.55 -11.43
CA ARG A 162 -3.02 3.52 -10.37
C ARG A 162 -3.54 3.02 -9.05
N LEU A 163 -2.91 3.43 -7.98
CA LEU A 163 -3.30 3.15 -6.61
C LEU A 163 -3.07 4.39 -5.76
N THR A 164 -4.08 4.81 -5.03
CA THR A 164 -3.95 5.88 -4.03
C THR A 164 -3.52 5.31 -2.68
N VAL A 165 -2.98 6.16 -1.81
CA VAL A 165 -2.66 5.77 -0.43
C VAL A 165 -3.90 5.26 0.29
N ALA A 166 -5.05 5.92 0.11
CA ALA A 166 -6.31 5.51 0.73
C ALA A 166 -6.76 4.12 0.27
N GLU A 167 -6.64 3.81 -1.03
CA GLU A 167 -6.93 2.47 -1.55
C GLU A 167 -5.97 1.41 -0.99
N ALA A 168 -4.66 1.71 -0.90
CA ALA A 168 -3.68 0.79 -0.32
C ALA A 168 -3.97 0.46 1.15
N LEU A 169 -4.33 1.48 1.93
CA LEU A 169 -4.75 1.30 3.33
C LEU A 169 -6.03 0.48 3.43
N SER A 170 -7.01 0.74 2.56
CA SER A 170 -8.26 -0.03 2.49
C SER A 170 -8.02 -1.50 2.13
N LEU A 171 -7.11 -1.81 1.19
CA LEU A 171 -6.71 -3.18 0.85
C LEU A 171 -6.08 -3.90 2.05
N SER A 172 -5.39 -3.17 2.91
CA SER A 172 -4.82 -3.68 4.16
C SER A 172 -5.83 -3.74 5.32
N GLY A 173 -7.13 -3.60 5.03
CA GLY A 173 -8.21 -3.62 6.02
C GLY A 173 -8.26 -2.38 6.90
N ASP A 174 -7.69 -1.27 6.42
CA ASP A 174 -7.56 0.01 7.10
C ASP A 174 -6.64 0.00 8.35
N LEU A 175 -6.39 1.18 8.91
CA LEU A 175 -5.62 1.34 10.13
C LEU A 175 -6.38 0.76 11.33
N THR A 176 -5.65 0.16 12.27
CA THR A 176 -6.23 -0.14 13.57
C THR A 176 -6.56 1.17 14.31
N ILE A 177 -7.30 1.08 15.41
CA ILE A 177 -7.57 2.25 16.27
C ILE A 177 -6.27 2.85 16.85
N TYR A 178 -5.20 2.06 16.89
CA TYR A 178 -3.89 2.46 17.37
C TYR A 178 -2.98 3.01 16.26
N GLY A 179 -3.38 2.94 15.00
CA GLY A 179 -2.62 3.51 13.88
C GLY A 179 -2.61 5.03 13.92
N ASN A 180 -1.43 5.61 13.70
CA ASN A 180 -1.23 7.05 13.69
C ASN A 180 -1.58 7.63 12.31
N ARG A 181 -2.76 8.25 12.18
CA ARG A 181 -3.31 8.77 10.92
C ARG A 181 -2.65 10.05 10.42
N ASN A 182 -2.04 10.81 11.33
CA ASN A 182 -1.41 12.09 10.98
C ASN A 182 0.08 11.96 10.62
N ASN A 183 0.61 10.73 10.59
CA ASN A 183 2.04 10.49 10.37
C ASN A 183 2.30 9.14 9.66
N ILE A 184 1.76 9.00 8.45
CA ILE A 184 2.00 7.82 7.63
C ILE A 184 3.25 8.07 6.81
N LEU A 185 4.23 7.17 6.92
CA LEU A 185 5.47 7.23 6.17
C LEU A 185 5.35 6.47 4.86
N ILE A 186 5.68 7.13 3.75
CA ILE A 186 5.81 6.50 2.44
C ILE A 186 7.29 6.51 2.06
N ILE A 187 7.83 5.35 1.72
CA ILE A 187 9.20 5.19 1.23
C ILE A 187 9.12 4.76 -0.22
N ARG A 188 9.79 5.49 -1.08
CA ARG A 188 9.84 5.30 -2.53
C ARG A 188 11.27 5.23 -3.02
N GLU A 189 11.54 4.33 -3.94
CA GLU A 189 12.79 4.34 -4.70
C GLU A 189 12.53 4.95 -6.08
N GLU A 190 13.25 5.99 -6.41
CA GLU A 190 13.11 6.70 -7.68
C GLU A 190 14.47 7.17 -8.17
N ASN A 191 14.84 6.83 -9.42
CA ASN A 191 16.12 7.18 -10.03
C ASN A 191 17.35 6.75 -9.18
N GLY A 192 17.29 5.57 -8.57
CA GLY A 192 18.35 5.03 -7.71
C GLY A 192 18.51 5.76 -6.37
N LYS A 193 17.56 6.61 -6.00
CA LYS A 193 17.53 7.30 -4.69
C LYS A 193 16.31 6.86 -3.91
N ARG A 194 16.48 6.74 -2.60
CA ARG A 194 15.35 6.52 -1.68
C ARG A 194 14.88 7.84 -1.14
N ILE A 195 13.61 8.11 -1.31
CA ILE A 195 12.92 9.28 -0.76
C ILE A 195 11.86 8.80 0.21
N ALA A 196 11.70 9.54 1.29
CA ALA A 196 10.70 9.26 2.33
C ALA A 196 9.89 10.52 2.60
N GLU A 197 8.58 10.37 2.62
CA GLU A 197 7.62 11.45 2.87
C GLU A 197 6.65 11.02 3.96
N ARG A 198 6.22 11.98 4.77
CA ARG A 198 5.20 11.76 5.80
C ARG A 198 3.93 12.50 5.44
N ILE A 199 2.83 11.79 5.43
CA ILE A 199 1.51 12.34 5.07
C ILE A 199 0.55 12.26 6.26
N ASP A 200 -0.35 13.22 6.32
CA ASP A 200 -1.45 13.30 7.29
C ASP A 200 -2.78 13.07 6.57
N ILE A 201 -3.38 11.88 6.75
CA ILE A 201 -4.65 11.51 6.12
C ILE A 201 -5.87 12.00 6.89
N THR A 202 -5.68 12.65 8.04
CA THR A 202 -6.77 13.33 8.75
C THR A 202 -7.18 14.62 8.03
N LYS A 203 -6.31 15.17 7.17
CA LYS A 203 -6.55 16.36 6.37
C LYS A 203 -6.64 16.02 4.89
N THR A 204 -7.18 16.92 4.09
CA THR A 204 -7.29 16.74 2.64
C THR A 204 -6.02 17.14 1.87
N ASP A 205 -5.08 17.83 2.50
CA ASP A 205 -3.90 18.41 1.86
C ASP A 205 -3.02 17.33 1.19
N PHE A 206 -2.99 16.10 1.76
CA PHE A 206 -2.21 15.00 1.21
C PHE A 206 -2.69 14.56 -0.19
N ILE A 207 -3.94 14.87 -0.57
CA ILE A 207 -4.48 14.58 -1.92
C ILE A 207 -3.67 15.32 -2.99
N ASN A 208 -3.10 16.49 -2.65
CA ASN A 208 -2.26 17.29 -3.54
C ASN A 208 -0.77 16.89 -3.48
N SER A 209 -0.41 15.96 -2.61
CA SER A 209 0.98 15.47 -2.49
C SER A 209 1.37 14.63 -3.71
N PRO A 210 2.64 14.69 -4.18
CA PRO A 210 3.19 13.78 -5.18
C PRO A 210 3.21 12.31 -4.71
N PHE A 211 2.97 12.06 -3.42
CA PHE A 211 2.87 10.73 -2.83
C PHE A 211 1.42 10.23 -2.69
N TYR A 212 0.42 11.03 -3.10
CA TYR A 212 -0.98 10.60 -3.09
C TYR A 212 -1.20 9.34 -3.92
N TYR A 213 -0.62 9.29 -5.13
CA TYR A 213 -0.57 8.08 -5.94
C TYR A 213 0.71 7.30 -5.64
N LEU A 214 0.53 6.05 -5.26
CA LEU A 214 1.62 5.13 -5.01
C LEU A 214 2.23 4.65 -6.34
N LYS A 215 3.54 4.38 -6.32
CA LYS A 215 4.30 3.80 -7.41
C LYS A 215 4.66 2.35 -7.11
N GLN A 216 5.16 1.65 -8.12
CA GLN A 216 5.70 0.29 -7.99
C GLN A 216 6.73 0.21 -6.85
N ASN A 217 6.59 -0.81 -6.00
CA ASN A 217 7.45 -1.10 -4.85
C ASN A 217 7.43 -0.06 -3.71
N ASP A 218 6.51 0.92 -3.72
CA ASP A 218 6.34 1.82 -2.58
C ASP A 218 6.06 1.05 -1.29
N ILE A 219 6.61 1.53 -0.19
CA ILE A 219 6.33 1.04 1.16
C ILE A 219 5.52 2.10 1.90
N VAL A 220 4.36 1.71 2.39
CA VAL A 220 3.49 2.53 3.26
C VAL A 220 3.59 1.99 4.67
N TYR A 221 4.12 2.78 5.59
CA TYR A 221 4.29 2.39 6.98
C TYR A 221 3.41 3.24 7.90
N VAL A 222 2.56 2.57 8.66
CA VAL A 222 1.68 3.17 9.66
C VAL A 222 2.28 3.00 11.04
N GLU A 223 2.70 4.11 11.65
CA GLU A 223 3.27 4.08 12.99
C GLU A 223 2.19 3.80 14.06
N PRO A 224 2.53 3.08 15.14
CA PRO A 224 1.66 2.95 16.29
C PRO A 224 1.56 4.28 17.04
N ASN A 225 0.39 4.58 17.59
CA ASN A 225 0.21 5.74 18.45
C ASN A 225 0.83 5.52 19.84
N LYS A 226 0.93 6.61 20.64
CA LYS A 226 1.50 6.58 21.99
C LYS A 226 0.82 5.57 22.92
N THR A 227 -0.49 5.38 22.78
CA THR A 227 -1.25 4.41 23.59
C THR A 227 -0.77 3.00 23.34
N ARG A 228 -0.57 2.61 22.07
CA ARG A 228 -0.04 1.30 21.70
C ARG A 228 1.37 1.09 22.22
N VAL A 229 2.24 2.09 22.04
CA VAL A 229 3.63 2.05 22.53
C VAL A 229 3.65 1.92 24.05
N ASN A 230 2.86 2.73 24.78
CA ASN A 230 2.80 2.66 26.24
C ASN A 230 2.23 1.33 26.73
N SER A 231 1.21 0.79 26.04
CA SER A 231 0.64 -0.51 26.42
C SER A 231 1.63 -1.67 26.21
N SER A 232 2.57 -1.55 25.29
CA SER A 232 3.62 -2.57 25.09
C SER A 232 4.67 -2.55 26.21
N ALA A 233 4.89 -1.38 26.83
CA ALA A 233 5.79 -1.22 27.99
C ALA A 233 5.15 -1.73 29.30
N VAL A 234 3.81 -1.80 29.34
CA VAL A 234 3.05 -2.29 30.50
C VAL A 234 2.91 -3.82 30.35
N GLY A 235 3.87 -4.56 30.85
CA GLY A 235 3.83 -6.03 30.82
C GLY A 235 2.65 -6.61 31.62
N PRO A 236 2.31 -7.89 31.43
CA PRO A 236 1.16 -8.55 32.08
C PRO A 236 1.23 -8.50 33.61
N ASN A 237 2.40 -8.24 34.18
CA ASN A 237 2.61 -8.17 35.62
C ASN A 237 2.04 -6.90 36.28
N VAL A 238 1.70 -5.85 35.51
CA VAL A 238 1.17 -4.60 36.10
C VAL A 238 -0.23 -4.82 36.70
N SER A 239 -1.07 -5.65 36.13
CA SER A 239 -2.35 -6.02 36.70
C SER A 239 -2.17 -6.74 38.05
N ILE A 240 -1.12 -7.56 38.18
CA ILE A 240 -0.77 -8.24 39.43
C ILE A 240 -0.32 -7.22 40.49
N ILE A 241 0.52 -6.26 40.10
CA ILE A 241 0.99 -5.18 41.01
C ILE A 241 -0.18 -4.34 41.53
N ILE A 242 -1.12 -3.97 40.62
CA ILE A 242 -2.33 -3.22 41.01
C ILE A 242 -3.20 -4.05 41.95
N SER A 243 -3.35 -5.36 41.70
CA SER A 243 -4.13 -6.25 42.57
C SER A 243 -3.49 -6.37 43.97
N ILE A 244 -2.19 -6.51 44.06
CA ILE A 244 -1.47 -6.56 45.35
C ILE A 244 -1.60 -5.23 46.08
N ALA A 245 -1.43 -4.10 45.38
CA ALA A 245 -1.56 -2.79 45.96
C ALA A 245 -2.99 -2.54 46.53
N SER A 246 -4.03 -2.94 45.75
CA SER A 246 -5.41 -2.82 46.21
C SER A 246 -5.71 -3.69 47.44
N LEU A 247 -5.14 -4.90 47.50
CA LEU A 247 -5.26 -5.77 48.66
C LEU A 247 -4.61 -5.17 49.89
N LEU A 248 -3.40 -4.61 49.74
CA LEU A 248 -2.69 -3.96 50.85
C LEU A 248 -3.46 -2.73 51.38
N ILE A 249 -4.04 -1.91 50.49
CA ILE A 249 -4.88 -0.77 50.85
C ILE A 249 -6.13 -1.24 51.63
N THR A 250 -6.75 -2.33 51.18
CA THR A 250 -7.93 -2.89 51.88
C THR A 250 -7.58 -3.40 53.25
N ILE A 251 -6.46 -4.10 53.42
CA ILE A 251 -5.99 -4.57 54.75
C ILE A 251 -5.68 -3.38 55.66
N ALA A 252 -4.97 -2.37 55.14
CA ALA A 252 -4.63 -1.16 55.91
C ALA A 252 -5.88 -0.41 56.40
N THR A 253 -6.92 -0.28 55.52
CA THR A 253 -8.17 0.36 55.90
C THR A 253 -8.94 -0.41 56.97
N LEU A 254 -8.92 -1.75 56.96
CA LEU A 254 -9.52 -2.59 57.97
C LEU A 254 -8.83 -2.45 59.35
N ILE A 255 -7.49 -2.35 59.38
CA ILE A 255 -6.71 -2.17 60.60
C ILE A 255 -6.96 -0.79 61.22
N VAL A 256 -7.01 0.26 60.37
CA VAL A 256 -7.23 1.66 60.87
C VAL A 256 -8.67 1.91 61.32
N ARG A 257 -9.61 1.08 60.84
CA ARG A 257 -11.03 1.21 61.22
C ARG A 257 -11.36 0.59 62.59
N LYS A 258 -10.46 -0.18 63.14
CA LYS A 258 -10.58 -0.80 64.48
C LYS A 258 -9.99 0.15 65.51
#